data_54ad317824c973c2f85b32256b54a47f
#
_entry.id   54ad317824c973c2f85b32256b54a47f
#
_cell.length_a   1.000
_cell.length_b   1.000
_cell.length_c   1.000
_cell.angle_alpha   90.00
_cell.angle_beta   90.00
_cell.angle_gamma   90.00
#
_symmetry.space_group_name_H-M   'P 1'
#
loop_
_entity.id
_entity.type
_entity.pdbx_description
1 polymer ?
#
loop_
_entity_poly.entity_id
_entity_poly.type
_entity_poly.pdbx_seq_one_letter_code
_entity_poly.pdbx_strand_id
1 'polypeptide(L)'
;MSNGAVAEWVVVSESDTATTYAEPTSIRRIGKVVRILTIHDFKKARTDVNGNAFTSSKSQEEFDCIQKRTRVVFYSSHAENLAKGKVVYRDATPNKWSPIKPNSAAEFLWEFVCKKKG
;
A
#
# COMPACT_ATOMS: atom_id res chain seq x y z
N MET A 1 16.88 23.49 2.03
CA MET A 1 16.53 22.97 2.07
C MET A 1 16.09 22.02 2.00
N SER A 2 16.08 21.65 2.04
CA SER A 2 15.67 20.84 1.95
C SER A 2 15.40 20.06 1.87
N ASN A 3 15.52 19.93 1.89
CA ASN A 3 15.28 19.16 1.82
C ASN A 3 14.80 18.13 1.65
N GLY A 4 15.17 17.93 1.86
CA GLY A 4 14.97 16.51 1.60
C GLY A 4 13.51 16.24 1.30
N ALA A 5 13.24 15.26 0.47
CA ALA A 5 11.86 14.97 0.12
C ALA A 5 11.09 14.51 1.36
N VAL A 6 10.08 15.26 1.76
CA VAL A 6 9.13 14.82 2.76
C VAL A 6 8.08 13.98 2.04
N ALA A 7 7.85 12.77 2.51
CA ALA A 7 6.81 11.91 1.93
C ALA A 7 5.46 12.60 2.09
N GLU A 8 4.72 12.68 0.99
CA GLU A 8 3.39 13.25 0.99
C GLU A 8 2.38 12.14 0.76
N TRP A 9 1.82 11.66 1.82
CA TRP A 9 0.82 10.61 1.75
C TRP A 9 -0.55 11.21 1.43
N VAL A 10 -1.21 10.66 0.41
CA VAL A 10 -2.55 11.10 0.04
C VAL A 10 -3.53 9.95 0.27
N VAL A 11 -4.74 10.30 0.68
CA VAL A 11 -5.80 9.31 0.87
C VAL A 11 -6.31 8.88 -0.50
N VAL A 12 -6.30 7.58 -0.75
CA VAL A 12 -6.81 7.00 -1.99
C VAL A 12 -8.15 6.34 -1.76
N SER A 13 -8.37 5.78 -0.58
CA SER A 13 -9.58 5.03 -0.29
C SER A 13 -9.84 5.04 1.20
N GLU A 14 -11.11 5.05 1.57
CA GLU A 14 -11.50 4.94 2.98
C GLU A 14 -12.71 4.04 3.09
N SER A 15 -12.67 3.13 4.07
CA SER A 15 -13.76 2.21 4.36
C SER A 15 -14.04 2.23 5.86
N ASP A 16 -14.99 1.40 6.29
CA ASP A 16 -15.31 1.27 7.71
C ASP A 16 -14.16 0.71 8.52
N THR A 17 -13.22 0.00 7.88
CA THR A 17 -12.16 -0.70 8.58
C THR A 17 -10.78 -0.10 8.39
N ALA A 18 -10.55 0.67 7.32
CA ALA A 18 -9.22 1.17 7.04
C ALA A 18 -9.24 2.39 6.14
N THR A 19 -8.21 3.22 6.29
CA THR A 19 -7.90 4.29 5.35
C THR A 19 -6.64 3.89 4.61
N THR A 20 -6.67 3.98 3.27
CA THR A 20 -5.54 3.61 2.43
C THR A 20 -4.89 4.87 1.87
N TYR A 21 -3.60 4.97 2.06
CA TYR A 21 -2.79 6.10 1.60
C TYR A 21 -1.82 5.63 0.54
N ALA A 22 -1.51 6.52 -0.38
CA ALA A 22 -0.45 6.29 -1.37
C ALA A 22 0.53 7.44 -1.32
N GLU A 23 1.78 7.15 -1.68
CA GLU A 23 2.83 8.17 -1.73
C GLU A 23 3.17 8.41 -3.21
N PRO A 24 2.66 9.52 -3.80
CA PRO A 24 2.78 9.73 -5.26
C PRO A 24 4.21 9.82 -5.77
N THR A 25 5.14 10.36 -4.95
CA THR A 25 6.52 10.48 -5.42
C THR A 25 7.25 9.15 -5.46
N SER A 26 6.65 8.10 -4.87
CA SER A 26 7.24 6.77 -4.90
C SER A 26 6.90 5.99 -6.17
N ILE A 27 6.04 6.54 -7.02
CA ILE A 27 5.59 5.82 -8.21
C ILE A 27 6.77 5.56 -9.14
N ARG A 28 6.90 4.29 -9.55
CA ARG A 28 7.90 3.85 -10.53
C ARG A 28 7.19 3.03 -11.58
N ARG A 29 7.32 3.45 -12.83
CA ARG A 29 6.66 2.78 -13.94
C ARG A 29 7.70 1.98 -14.74
N ILE A 30 7.43 0.69 -14.91
CA ILE A 30 8.28 -0.21 -15.70
C ILE A 30 7.37 -0.92 -16.68
N GLY A 31 7.30 -0.40 -17.91
CA GLY A 31 6.39 -0.93 -18.92
C GLY A 31 4.94 -0.83 -18.45
N LYS A 32 4.25 -1.96 -18.41
CA LYS A 32 2.85 -2.00 -17.99
C LYS A 32 2.68 -2.11 -16.48
N VAL A 33 3.78 -2.23 -15.74
CA VAL A 33 3.73 -2.41 -14.29
C VAL A 33 4.09 -1.10 -13.60
N VAL A 34 3.30 -0.73 -12.60
CA VAL A 34 3.56 0.46 -11.78
C VAL A 34 3.72 0.02 -10.32
N ARG A 35 4.80 0.47 -9.68
CA ARG A 35 5.05 0.18 -8.27
C ARG A 35 4.84 1.45 -7.46
N ILE A 36 4.24 1.30 -6.27
CA ILE A 36 3.97 2.44 -5.39
C ILE A 36 4.04 2.01 -3.93
N LEU A 37 4.41 2.95 -3.05
CA LEU A 37 4.32 2.75 -1.61
C LEU A 37 2.92 3.07 -1.12
N THR A 38 2.37 2.20 -0.26
CA THR A 38 1.05 2.39 0.33
C THR A 38 1.10 2.19 1.83
N ILE A 39 0.16 2.82 2.54
CA ILE A 39 -0.11 2.55 3.94
C ILE A 39 -1.58 2.21 4.07
N HIS A 40 -1.86 1.11 4.78
CA HIS A 40 -3.22 0.77 5.18
C HIS A 40 -3.31 1.02 6.68
N ASP A 41 -4.13 1.98 7.05
CA ASP A 41 -4.25 2.45 8.42
C ASP A 41 -5.57 1.92 8.98
N PHE A 42 -5.50 1.00 9.93
CA PHE A 42 -6.68 0.28 10.41
C PHE A 42 -7.35 1.04 11.55
N LYS A 43 -8.68 1.06 11.52
CA LYS A 43 -9.46 1.76 12.54
C LYS A 43 -9.49 0.99 13.86
N LYS A 44 -9.24 -0.32 13.80
CA LYS A 44 -9.09 -1.15 14.98
C LYS A 44 -7.84 -2.00 14.82
N ALA A 45 -7.16 -2.26 15.93
CA ALA A 45 -5.98 -3.11 15.90
C ALA A 45 -6.33 -4.48 15.33
N ARG A 46 -5.41 -5.02 14.56
CA ARG A 46 -5.50 -6.37 14.01
C ARG A 46 -4.45 -7.24 14.68
N THR A 47 -4.59 -8.54 14.52
CA THR A 47 -3.65 -9.50 15.08
C THR A 47 -3.10 -10.35 13.95
N ASP A 48 -1.77 -10.47 13.90
CA ASP A 48 -1.14 -11.28 12.88
C ASP A 48 -1.18 -12.77 13.27
N VAL A 49 -0.59 -13.62 12.40
CA VAL A 49 -0.63 -15.08 12.62
C VAL A 49 0.14 -15.50 13.86
N ASN A 50 1.02 -14.65 14.37
CA ASN A 50 1.80 -14.93 15.57
C ASN A 50 1.20 -14.30 16.82
N GLY A 51 -0.01 -13.72 16.71
CA GLY A 51 -0.67 -13.11 17.84
C GLY A 51 -0.23 -11.69 18.17
N ASN A 52 0.54 -11.06 17.30
CA ASN A 52 1.01 -9.70 17.54
C ASN A 52 0.00 -8.69 17.03
N ALA A 53 -0.33 -7.70 17.88
CA ALA A 53 -1.25 -6.64 17.49
C ALA A 53 -0.54 -5.60 16.63
N PHE A 54 -1.24 -5.10 15.60
CA PHE A 54 -0.75 -4.01 14.78
C PHE A 54 -1.93 -3.14 14.33
N THR A 55 -1.66 -1.86 14.06
CA THR A 55 -2.70 -0.92 13.67
C THR A 55 -2.47 -0.31 12.30
N SER A 56 -1.34 -0.61 11.66
CA SER A 56 -1.11 -0.17 10.28
C SER A 56 -0.15 -1.10 9.58
N SER A 57 -0.16 -1.04 8.26
CA SER A 57 0.81 -1.74 7.44
C SER A 57 1.32 -0.82 6.35
N LYS A 58 2.56 -1.06 5.92
CA LYS A 58 3.19 -0.33 4.82
C LYS A 58 3.64 -1.35 3.79
N SER A 59 3.37 -1.07 2.53
CA SER A 59 3.65 -2.03 1.47
C SER A 59 4.25 -1.35 0.26
N GLN A 60 5.04 -2.12 -0.50
CA GLN A 60 5.28 -1.80 -1.89
C GLN A 60 4.35 -2.70 -2.70
N GLU A 61 3.48 -2.08 -3.49
CA GLU A 61 2.51 -2.82 -4.30
C GLU A 61 2.79 -2.56 -5.77
N GLU A 62 2.60 -3.59 -6.57
CA GLU A 62 2.72 -3.49 -8.02
C GLU A 62 1.37 -3.71 -8.66
N PHE A 63 1.12 -2.93 -9.72
CA PHE A 63 -0.15 -2.96 -10.45
C PHE A 63 0.15 -3.17 -11.93
N ASP A 64 -0.51 -4.16 -12.52
CA ASP A 64 -0.46 -4.40 -13.96
C ASP A 64 -1.60 -3.60 -14.59
N CYS A 65 -1.25 -2.56 -15.35
CA CYS A 65 -2.25 -1.65 -15.89
C CYS A 65 -2.98 -2.22 -17.09
N ILE A 66 -2.45 -3.29 -17.70
CA ILE A 66 -3.10 -3.93 -18.85
C ILE A 66 -4.05 -5.03 -18.39
N GLN A 67 -3.58 -5.92 -17.52
CA GLN A 67 -4.36 -7.07 -17.09
C GLN A 67 -5.14 -6.86 -15.81
N LYS A 68 -5.04 -5.67 -15.24
CA LYS A 68 -5.77 -5.27 -14.02
C LYS A 68 -5.60 -6.28 -12.90
N ARG A 69 -4.36 -6.44 -12.47
CA ARG A 69 -4.01 -7.31 -11.36
C ARG A 69 -2.94 -6.65 -10.51
N THR A 70 -2.75 -7.16 -9.31
CA THR A 70 -1.84 -6.56 -8.33
C THR A 70 -1.09 -7.63 -7.55
N ARG A 71 0.04 -7.23 -6.96
CA ARG A 71 0.74 -8.05 -5.98
C ARG A 71 1.50 -7.14 -5.01
N VAL A 72 1.72 -7.66 -3.79
CA VAL A 72 2.58 -6.99 -2.82
C VAL A 72 3.97 -7.58 -2.96
N VAL A 73 4.98 -6.72 -3.06
CA VAL A 73 6.37 -7.16 -3.17
C VAL A 73 7.16 -6.91 -1.89
N PHE A 74 6.64 -6.05 -1.01
CA PHE A 74 7.21 -5.83 0.30
C PHE A 74 6.10 -5.42 1.26
N TYR A 75 6.17 -5.92 2.50
CA TYR A 75 5.14 -5.68 3.49
C TYR A 75 5.76 -5.54 4.88
N SER A 76 5.29 -4.56 5.65
CA SER A 76 5.61 -4.49 7.07
C SER A 76 4.37 -4.07 7.84
N SER A 77 4.18 -4.66 9.03
CA SER A 77 3.10 -4.23 9.92
C SER A 77 3.71 -3.50 11.11
N HIS A 78 2.93 -2.55 11.64
CA HIS A 78 3.43 -1.60 12.63
C HIS A 78 2.48 -1.52 13.80
N ALA A 79 3.05 -1.36 15.01
CA ALA A 79 2.27 -1.31 16.23
C ALA A 79 1.36 -0.09 16.31
N GLU A 80 1.74 1.01 15.66
CA GLU A 80 0.99 2.26 15.71
C GLU A 80 0.45 2.62 14.34
N ASN A 81 -0.43 3.61 14.31
CA ASN A 81 -1.02 4.07 13.07
C ASN A 81 0.01 4.73 12.16
N LEU A 82 -0.29 4.80 10.88
CA LEU A 82 0.51 5.49 9.86
C LEU A 82 1.95 4.97 9.77
N ALA A 83 2.10 3.66 9.93
CA ALA A 83 3.38 2.96 9.82
C ALA A 83 4.40 3.44 10.86
N LYS A 84 3.91 3.85 12.02
CA LYS A 84 4.75 4.30 13.11
C LYS A 84 4.89 3.20 14.16
N GLY A 85 5.80 3.44 15.10
CA GLY A 85 6.03 2.53 16.20
C GLY A 85 6.82 1.31 15.77
N LYS A 86 6.80 0.29 16.63
CA LYS A 86 7.58 -0.91 16.41
C LYS A 86 7.08 -1.68 15.17
N VAL A 87 8.02 -2.15 14.35
CA VAL A 87 7.71 -3.07 13.26
C VAL A 87 7.49 -4.44 13.90
N VAL A 88 6.29 -4.99 13.76
CA VAL A 88 5.96 -6.28 14.37
C VAL A 88 6.10 -7.45 13.39
N TYR A 89 6.08 -7.18 12.08
CA TYR A 89 6.26 -8.22 11.08
C TYR A 89 6.79 -7.60 9.79
N ARG A 90 7.59 -8.35 9.05
CA ARG A 90 8.15 -7.88 7.79
C ARG A 90 8.29 -9.05 6.84
N ASP A 91 7.95 -8.81 5.56
CA ASP A 91 8.06 -9.83 4.54
C ASP A 91 8.45 -9.15 3.22
N ALA A 92 9.57 -9.61 2.64
CA ALA A 92 10.07 -9.07 1.38
C ALA A 92 9.91 -10.06 0.24
N THR A 93 9.10 -11.11 0.43
CA THR A 93 8.86 -12.11 -0.61
C THR A 93 7.69 -11.65 -1.48
N PRO A 94 7.90 -11.44 -2.80
CA PRO A 94 6.80 -11.01 -3.66
C PRO A 94 5.68 -12.04 -3.70
N ASN A 95 4.45 -11.56 -3.58
CA ASN A 95 3.28 -12.40 -3.72
C ASN A 95 3.03 -12.72 -5.19
N LYS A 96 2.19 -13.72 -5.42
CA LYS A 96 1.70 -14.00 -6.77
C LYS A 96 0.77 -12.88 -7.22
N TRP A 97 0.69 -12.67 -8.52
CA TRP A 97 -0.26 -11.73 -9.09
C TRP A 97 -1.68 -12.21 -8.80
N SER A 98 -2.56 -11.27 -8.43
CA SER A 98 -3.97 -11.55 -8.13
C SER A 98 -4.85 -10.58 -8.90
N PRO A 99 -6.02 -11.03 -9.38
CA PRO A 99 -6.96 -10.11 -10.00
C PRO A 99 -7.48 -9.11 -8.96
N ILE A 100 -7.77 -7.90 -9.43
CA ILE A 100 -8.25 -6.83 -8.56
C ILE A 100 -9.75 -6.93 -8.43
N LYS A 101 -10.25 -6.97 -7.19
CA LYS A 101 -11.67 -7.06 -6.91
C LYS A 101 -12.33 -5.69 -7.09
N PRO A 102 -13.55 -5.65 -7.64
CA PRO A 102 -14.29 -4.39 -7.76
C PRO A 102 -14.52 -3.76 -6.38
N ASN A 103 -14.44 -2.43 -6.35
CA ASN A 103 -14.73 -1.63 -5.16
C ASN A 103 -13.80 -1.90 -3.98
N SER A 104 -12.64 -2.49 -4.24
CA SER A 104 -11.63 -2.72 -3.21
C SER A 104 -10.64 -1.57 -3.18
N ALA A 105 -9.88 -1.49 -2.09
CA ALA A 105 -8.79 -0.51 -2.01
C ALA A 105 -7.81 -0.70 -3.18
N ALA A 106 -7.57 -1.95 -3.58
CA ALA A 106 -6.68 -2.24 -4.70
C ALA A 106 -7.19 -1.64 -6.00
N GLU A 107 -8.51 -1.64 -6.22
CA GLU A 107 -9.05 -1.02 -7.43
C GLU A 107 -8.85 0.49 -7.43
N PHE A 108 -9.09 1.14 -6.29
CA PHE A 108 -8.85 2.58 -6.19
C PHE A 108 -7.38 2.91 -6.41
N LEU A 109 -6.48 2.10 -5.87
CA LEU A 109 -5.04 2.27 -6.10
C LEU A 109 -4.68 2.06 -7.57
N TRP A 110 -5.24 1.02 -8.19
CA TRP A 110 -5.00 0.75 -9.61
C TRP A 110 -5.42 1.94 -10.47
N GLU A 111 -6.60 2.50 -10.20
CA GLU A 111 -7.05 3.70 -10.92
C GLU A 111 -6.13 4.88 -10.66
N PHE A 112 -5.68 5.03 -9.42
CA PHE A 112 -4.80 6.12 -9.06
C PHE A 112 -3.47 6.07 -9.84
N VAL A 113 -2.87 4.87 -9.95
CA VAL A 113 -1.55 4.76 -10.58
C VAL A 113 -1.61 4.50 -12.09
N CYS A 114 -2.66 3.84 -12.58
CA CYS A 114 -2.73 3.45 -14.00
C CYS A 114 -3.43 4.49 -14.87
N LYS A 115 -4.37 5.24 -14.33
CA LYS A 115 -5.10 6.24 -15.10
C LYS A 115 -4.51 7.62 -14.99
N LYS A 116 -3.62 7.82 -14.03
CA LYS A 116 -2.98 9.11 -13.86
C LYS A 116 -2.01 9.34 -14.99
N LYS A 117 -2.18 10.44 -15.70
CA LYS A 117 -1.23 10.83 -16.73
C LYS A 117 0.02 11.35 -16.05
N GLY A 118 1.13 10.74 -16.37
CA GLY A 118 2.41 11.10 -15.78
C GLY A 118 2.94 12.40 -16.30
#